data_b5a424a8f6d9011a3d1fb800cc9ace37
#
_entry.id   b5a424a8f6d9011a3d1fb800cc9ace37
#
_cell.length_a   1.000
_cell.length_b   1.000
_cell.length_c   1.000
_cell.angle_alpha   90.00
_cell.angle_beta   90.00
_cell.angle_gamma   90.00
#
_symmetry.space_group_name_H-M   'P 1'
#
loop_
_entity.id
_entity.type
_entity.pdbx_description
1 polymer ?
#
loop_
_entity_poly.entity_id
_entity_poly.type
_entity_poly.pdbx_seq_one_letter_code
_entity_poly.pdbx_strand_id
1 'polypeptide(L)'
;MLNFLSRFPVALWPIYLLLVMLLLTSLGESVTNVLRFDHQAIGHGEYWRLLSAHIVHLGWAHGLLNAGGLLMVAWMQPAGAPWRWLVFYVMTSVVISMGLYLEGSVNTYVGASGVLHGLLIMAAFFSHWLEPWRKNLVVFAITAKLL
;
A
#
# COMPACT_ATOMS: atom_id res chain seq x y z
N MET A 1 31.58 1.17 9.49
CA MET A 1 30.21 1.15 10.03
C MET A 1 29.41 2.42 9.73
N LEU A 2 30.04 3.58 9.55
CA LEU A 2 29.37 4.87 9.26
C LEU A 2 28.87 5.03 7.79
N ASN A 3 29.37 4.24 6.84
CA ASN A 3 28.96 4.31 5.43
C ASN A 3 27.64 3.59 5.09
N PHE A 4 27.02 2.92 6.06
CA PHE A 4 25.75 2.23 5.84
C PHE A 4 24.56 3.22 5.82
N LEU A 5 24.60 4.23 6.67
CA LEU A 5 23.53 5.21 6.80
C LEU A 5 23.49 6.24 5.67
N SER A 6 24.61 6.51 5.00
CA SER A 6 24.67 7.45 3.87
C SER A 6 24.10 6.88 2.54
N ARG A 7 23.84 5.59 2.50
CA ARG A 7 23.22 4.92 1.31
C ARG A 7 21.70 5.00 1.24
N PHE A 8 21.05 5.49 2.29
CA PHE A 8 19.61 5.66 2.31
C PHE A 8 19.27 7.15 2.37
N PRO A 9 19.06 7.83 1.23
CA PRO A 9 18.21 9.01 1.28
C PRO A 9 16.86 8.49 1.78
N VAL A 10 16.56 8.76 3.05
CA VAL A 10 15.32 8.33 3.69
C VAL A 10 14.20 8.87 2.82
N ALA A 11 13.54 7.99 2.10
CA ALA A 11 12.36 8.36 1.34
C ALA A 11 11.30 8.76 2.38
N LEU A 12 10.97 10.03 2.48
CA LEU A 12 10.05 10.53 3.50
C LEU A 12 8.59 10.14 3.22
N TRP A 13 8.25 9.80 1.97
CA TRP A 13 6.89 9.43 1.59
C TRP A 13 6.29 8.26 2.39
N PRO A 14 7.03 7.16 2.72
CA PRO A 14 6.47 6.08 3.51
C PRO A 14 6.19 6.52 4.95
N ILE A 15 7.03 7.40 5.48
CA ILE A 15 6.85 7.94 6.84
C ILE A 15 5.58 8.80 6.90
N TYR A 16 5.39 9.71 5.94
CA TYR A 16 4.18 10.53 5.87
C TYR A 16 2.93 9.67 5.68
N LEU A 17 2.99 8.70 4.77
CA LEU A 17 1.87 7.80 4.54
C LEU A 17 1.56 6.97 5.79
N LEU A 18 2.58 6.44 6.48
CA LEU A 18 2.45 5.73 7.74
C LEU A 18 1.76 6.59 8.80
N LEU A 19 2.20 7.82 8.99
CA LEU A 19 1.60 8.75 9.97
C LEU A 19 0.14 9.04 9.64
N VAL A 20 -0.19 9.25 8.37
CA VAL A 20 -1.58 9.43 7.91
C VAL A 20 -2.42 8.19 8.19
N MET A 21 -1.94 6.99 7.86
CA MET A 21 -2.65 5.73 8.12
C MET A 21 -2.91 5.52 9.61
N LEU A 22 -1.90 5.75 10.47
CA LEU A 22 -2.06 5.61 11.91
C LEU A 22 -3.01 6.67 12.48
N LEU A 23 -2.91 7.91 12.03
CA LEU A 23 -3.85 8.98 12.41
C LEU A 23 -5.29 8.62 12.03
N LEU A 24 -5.54 8.23 10.79
CA LEU A 24 -6.89 7.85 10.34
C LEU A 24 -7.42 6.63 11.11
N THR A 25 -6.56 5.65 11.40
CA THR A 25 -6.93 4.50 12.25
C THR A 25 -7.33 4.93 13.66
N SER A 26 -6.66 5.94 14.23
CA SER A 26 -6.96 6.45 15.56
C SER A 26 -8.28 7.23 15.63
N LEU A 27 -8.75 7.78 14.50
CA LEU A 27 -10.02 8.50 14.40
C LEU A 27 -11.24 7.55 14.35
N GLY A 28 -11.01 6.27 14.21
CA GLY A 28 -12.03 5.24 14.38
C GLY A 28 -12.96 5.04 13.19
N GLU A 29 -14.04 4.32 13.46
CA GLU A 29 -14.94 3.78 12.44
C GLU A 29 -15.67 4.87 11.64
N SER A 30 -16.03 5.99 12.27
CA SER A 30 -16.74 7.09 11.61
C SER A 30 -15.96 7.62 10.42
N VAL A 31 -14.64 7.84 10.59
CA VAL A 31 -13.76 8.31 9.51
C VAL A 31 -13.55 7.19 8.48
N THR A 32 -13.38 5.96 8.92
CA THR A 32 -13.24 4.81 8.02
C THR A 32 -14.47 4.66 7.11
N ASN A 33 -15.68 4.84 7.61
CA ASN A 33 -16.91 4.76 6.83
C ASN A 33 -17.03 5.84 5.75
N VAL A 34 -16.51 7.04 6.00
CA VAL A 34 -16.50 8.13 5.01
C VAL A 34 -15.45 7.89 3.91
N LEU A 35 -14.33 7.26 4.26
CA LEU A 35 -13.16 7.12 3.36
C LEU A 35 -13.04 5.74 2.70
N ARG A 36 -13.74 4.71 3.19
CA ARG A 36 -13.68 3.36 2.61
C ARG A 36 -14.19 3.35 1.16
N PHE A 37 -13.74 2.39 0.38
CA PHE A 37 -14.39 2.03 -0.86
C PHE A 37 -15.85 1.66 -0.56
N ASP A 38 -16.75 2.24 -1.32
CA ASP A 38 -18.18 1.95 -1.25
C ASP A 38 -18.72 2.03 -2.68
N HIS A 39 -19.13 0.88 -3.21
CA HIS A 39 -19.52 0.74 -4.60
C HIS A 39 -20.67 1.70 -4.98
N GLN A 40 -21.67 1.83 -4.13
CA GLN A 40 -22.82 2.71 -4.39
C GLN A 40 -22.41 4.19 -4.31
N ALA A 41 -21.66 4.58 -3.27
CA ALA A 41 -21.23 5.95 -3.10
C ALA A 41 -20.33 6.42 -4.27
N ILE A 42 -19.43 5.55 -4.78
CA ILE A 42 -18.62 5.83 -5.97
C ILE A 42 -19.52 6.04 -7.20
N GLY A 43 -20.56 5.21 -7.36
CA GLY A 43 -21.55 5.38 -8.43
C GLY A 43 -22.33 6.69 -8.36
N HIS A 44 -22.44 7.30 -7.17
CA HIS A 44 -23.02 8.63 -6.95
C HIS A 44 -22.00 9.78 -6.99
N GLY A 45 -20.74 9.51 -7.39
CA GLY A 45 -19.73 10.54 -7.61
C GLY A 45 -18.71 10.73 -6.49
N GLU A 46 -18.69 9.89 -5.45
CA GLU A 46 -17.70 9.96 -4.37
C GLU A 46 -16.36 9.33 -4.78
N TYR A 47 -15.75 9.84 -5.86
CA TYR A 47 -14.55 9.24 -6.49
C TYR A 47 -13.29 9.26 -5.61
N TRP A 48 -13.21 10.10 -4.57
CA TRP A 48 -12.08 10.07 -3.62
C TRP A 48 -11.92 8.70 -2.95
N ARG A 49 -12.99 7.92 -2.83
CA ARG A 49 -13.00 6.57 -2.25
C ARG A 49 -12.13 5.57 -3.00
N LEU A 50 -11.85 5.84 -4.29
CA LEU A 50 -10.93 5.02 -5.09
C LEU A 50 -9.49 5.07 -4.56
N LEU A 51 -9.12 6.16 -3.85
CA LEU A 51 -7.81 6.34 -3.25
C LEU A 51 -7.85 6.19 -1.72
N SER A 52 -8.82 6.83 -1.08
CA SER A 52 -8.87 6.91 0.38
C SER A 52 -9.11 5.55 1.05
N ALA A 53 -9.74 4.60 0.38
CA ALA A 53 -9.93 3.25 0.88
C ALA A 53 -8.62 2.55 1.27
N HIS A 54 -7.53 2.89 0.60
CA HIS A 54 -6.22 2.26 0.81
C HIS A 54 -5.40 2.89 1.94
N ILE A 55 -5.90 3.95 2.58
CA ILE A 55 -5.23 4.60 3.72
C ILE A 55 -6.01 4.47 5.03
N VAL A 56 -7.20 3.87 5.00
CA VAL A 56 -8.03 3.60 6.18
C VAL A 56 -8.07 2.10 6.49
N HIS A 57 -8.34 1.74 7.76
CA HIS A 57 -8.23 0.36 8.24
C HIS A 57 -9.34 0.01 9.23
N LEU A 58 -9.70 -1.28 9.29
CA LEU A 58 -10.61 -1.81 10.30
C LEU A 58 -9.86 -2.08 11.61
N GLY A 59 -9.58 -1.02 12.36
CA GLY A 59 -8.93 -1.09 13.66
C GLY A 59 -7.41 -1.27 13.61
N TRP A 60 -6.81 -1.28 14.81
CA TRP A 60 -5.36 -1.19 14.99
C TRP A 60 -4.59 -2.41 14.46
N ALA A 61 -5.08 -3.63 14.65
CA ALA A 61 -4.38 -4.83 14.18
C ALA A 61 -4.17 -4.78 12.66
N HIS A 62 -5.22 -4.43 11.92
CA HIS A 62 -5.17 -4.28 10.45
C HIS A 62 -4.25 -3.12 10.05
N GLY A 63 -4.36 -1.97 10.72
CA GLY A 63 -3.50 -0.81 10.45
C GLY A 63 -2.03 -1.08 10.70
N LEU A 64 -1.67 -1.75 11.80
CA LEU A 64 -0.28 -2.08 12.14
C LEU A 64 0.32 -3.12 11.19
N LEU A 65 -0.45 -4.11 10.74
CA LEU A 65 0.02 -5.06 9.73
C LEU A 65 0.35 -4.36 8.40
N ASN A 66 -0.51 -3.43 7.96
CA ASN A 66 -0.24 -2.64 6.75
C ASN A 66 0.93 -1.67 6.94
N ALA A 67 1.07 -1.10 8.13
CA ALA A 67 2.24 -0.28 8.49
C ALA A 67 3.54 -1.08 8.38
N GLY A 68 3.57 -2.32 8.88
CA GLY A 68 4.70 -3.23 8.73
C GLY A 68 5.02 -3.53 7.26
N GLY A 69 4.00 -3.78 6.44
CA GLY A 69 4.14 -3.96 4.98
C GLY A 69 4.71 -2.73 4.28
N LEU A 70 4.26 -1.53 4.66
CA LEU A 70 4.79 -0.27 4.12
C LEU A 70 6.26 -0.05 4.48
N LEU A 71 6.64 -0.36 5.72
CA LEU A 71 8.04 -0.28 6.17
C LEU A 71 8.91 -1.30 5.41
N MET A 72 8.39 -2.48 5.13
CA MET A 72 9.09 -3.49 4.32
C MET A 72 9.30 -3.02 2.89
N VAL A 73 8.28 -2.41 2.24
CA VAL A 73 8.43 -1.77 0.92
C VAL A 73 9.51 -0.69 0.98
N ALA A 74 9.45 0.20 1.99
CA ALA A 74 10.44 1.26 2.16
C ALA A 74 11.87 0.74 2.31
N TRP A 75 12.05 -0.37 3.04
CA TRP A 75 13.34 -1.01 3.21
C TRP A 75 13.86 -1.67 1.93
N MET A 76 12.98 -2.28 1.14
CA MET A 76 13.34 -2.93 -0.12
C MET A 76 13.53 -1.94 -1.27
N GLN A 77 13.01 -0.72 -1.14
CA GLN A 77 13.06 0.29 -2.19
C GLN A 77 14.50 0.65 -2.55
N PRO A 78 14.90 0.57 -3.84
CA PRO A 78 16.20 1.01 -4.28
C PRO A 78 16.36 2.53 -4.13
N ALA A 79 17.60 2.98 -3.92
CA ALA A 79 17.92 4.41 -3.83
C ALA A 79 17.56 5.14 -5.14
N GLY A 80 17.08 6.37 -5.03
CA GLY A 80 16.73 7.25 -6.16
C GLY A 80 15.22 7.47 -6.29
N ALA A 81 14.84 8.53 -6.94
CA ALA A 81 13.49 8.96 -7.31
C ALA A 81 12.33 8.43 -6.40
N PRO A 82 12.32 8.76 -5.10
CA PRO A 82 11.33 8.20 -4.15
C PRO A 82 9.88 8.56 -4.52
N TRP A 83 9.66 9.66 -5.25
CA TRP A 83 8.36 10.06 -5.74
C TRP A 83 7.72 9.03 -6.70
N ARG A 84 8.53 8.22 -7.41
CA ARG A 84 8.02 7.16 -8.29
C ARG A 84 7.22 6.12 -7.50
N TRP A 85 7.67 5.79 -6.30
CA TRP A 85 6.99 4.83 -5.43
C TRP A 85 5.65 5.36 -4.92
N LEU A 86 5.58 6.66 -4.64
CA LEU A 86 4.31 7.31 -4.32
C LEU A 86 3.36 7.27 -5.53
N VAL A 87 3.86 7.55 -6.72
CA VAL A 87 3.06 7.43 -7.95
C VAL A 87 2.57 6.00 -8.15
N PHE A 88 3.42 5.00 -7.95
CA PHE A 88 3.02 3.59 -8.02
C PHE A 88 1.98 3.24 -6.96
N TYR A 89 2.12 3.74 -5.74
CA TYR A 89 1.10 3.55 -4.71
C TYR A 89 -0.26 4.09 -5.17
N VAL A 90 -0.30 5.32 -5.66
CA VAL A 90 -1.53 5.97 -6.14
C VAL A 90 -2.12 5.21 -7.34
N MET A 91 -1.31 4.90 -8.34
CA MET A 91 -1.76 4.19 -9.54
C MET A 91 -2.30 2.80 -9.21
N THR A 92 -1.59 2.04 -8.37
CA THR A 92 -2.03 0.72 -7.94
C THR A 92 -3.33 0.79 -7.14
N SER A 93 -3.49 1.80 -6.27
CA SER A 93 -4.73 2.06 -5.53
C SER A 93 -5.91 2.25 -6.49
N VAL A 94 -5.74 3.12 -7.49
CA VAL A 94 -6.79 3.38 -8.49
C VAL A 94 -7.12 2.11 -9.30
N VAL A 95 -6.10 1.39 -9.76
CA VAL A 95 -6.29 0.15 -10.55
C VAL A 95 -7.04 -0.90 -9.76
N ILE A 96 -6.69 -1.12 -8.49
CA ILE A 96 -7.38 -2.07 -7.61
C ILE A 96 -8.84 -1.62 -7.40
N SER A 97 -9.06 -0.36 -7.04
CA SER A 97 -10.41 0.15 -6.80
C SER A 97 -11.28 0.13 -8.04
N MET A 98 -10.72 0.46 -9.21
CA MET A 98 -11.45 0.34 -10.47
C MET A 98 -11.77 -1.12 -10.80
N GLY A 99 -10.85 -2.04 -10.56
CA GLY A 99 -11.10 -3.47 -10.71
C GLY A 99 -12.25 -3.95 -9.83
N LEU A 100 -12.26 -3.58 -8.53
CA LEU A 100 -13.35 -3.89 -7.61
C LEU A 100 -14.68 -3.25 -8.04
N TYR A 101 -14.63 -2.02 -8.56
CA TYR A 101 -15.81 -1.33 -9.04
C TYR A 101 -16.42 -1.99 -10.28
N LEU A 102 -15.59 -2.37 -11.25
CA LEU A 102 -16.04 -3.01 -12.50
C LEU A 102 -16.52 -4.45 -12.28
N GLU A 103 -15.90 -5.18 -11.33
CA GLU A 103 -16.28 -6.54 -11.00
C GLU A 103 -17.62 -6.60 -10.26
N GLY A 104 -17.90 -5.61 -9.39
CA GLY A 104 -19.21 -5.35 -8.81
C GLY A 104 -19.66 -6.26 -7.66
N SER A 105 -18.89 -7.29 -7.29
CA SER A 105 -19.27 -8.19 -6.17
C SER A 105 -18.91 -7.62 -4.80
N VAL A 106 -17.90 -6.72 -4.75
CA VAL A 106 -17.42 -6.11 -3.51
C VAL A 106 -18.15 -4.80 -3.23
N ASN A 107 -19.00 -4.81 -2.22
CA ASN A 107 -19.72 -3.60 -1.82
C ASN A 107 -18.84 -2.59 -1.08
N THR A 108 -17.97 -3.06 -0.17
CA THR A 108 -17.09 -2.19 0.63
C THR A 108 -15.71 -2.81 0.78
N TYR A 109 -14.66 -1.95 0.79
CA TYR A 109 -13.28 -2.40 0.99
C TYR A 109 -12.48 -1.33 1.74
N VAL A 110 -11.50 -1.77 2.54
CA VAL A 110 -10.52 -0.91 3.23
C VAL A 110 -9.15 -1.60 3.30
N GLY A 111 -8.11 -0.79 3.34
CA GLY A 111 -6.75 -1.21 3.64
C GLY A 111 -5.80 -1.19 2.47
N ALA A 112 -4.53 -1.00 2.79
CA ALA A 112 -3.44 -0.90 1.82
C ALA A 112 -2.93 -2.26 1.34
N SER A 113 -3.42 -3.39 1.87
CA SER A 113 -2.79 -4.71 1.67
C SER A 113 -2.62 -5.08 0.20
N GLY A 114 -3.63 -4.87 -0.65
CA GLY A 114 -3.53 -5.13 -2.09
C GLY A 114 -2.44 -4.28 -2.76
N VAL A 115 -2.42 -2.99 -2.44
CA VAL A 115 -1.39 -2.05 -2.96
C VAL A 115 0.00 -2.46 -2.50
N LEU A 116 0.16 -2.80 -1.21
CA LEU A 116 1.44 -3.22 -0.64
C LEU A 116 1.97 -4.51 -1.28
N HIS A 117 1.09 -5.47 -1.62
CA HIS A 117 1.50 -6.67 -2.35
C HIS A 117 2.10 -6.30 -3.73
N GLY A 118 1.43 -5.42 -4.49
CA GLY A 118 1.96 -4.92 -5.76
C GLY A 118 3.30 -4.22 -5.62
N LEU A 119 3.43 -3.34 -4.62
CA LEU A 119 4.68 -2.62 -4.34
C LEU A 119 5.80 -3.55 -3.86
N LEU A 120 5.51 -4.59 -3.07
CA LEU A 120 6.50 -5.58 -2.64
C LEU A 120 7.03 -6.41 -3.81
N ILE A 121 6.14 -6.83 -4.71
CA ILE A 121 6.54 -7.52 -5.95
C ILE A 121 7.49 -6.61 -6.75
N MET A 122 7.08 -5.37 -6.96
CA MET A 122 7.90 -4.41 -7.70
C MET A 122 9.23 -4.13 -7.00
N ALA A 123 9.23 -3.95 -5.67
CA ALA A 123 10.46 -3.77 -4.90
C ALA A 123 11.40 -4.97 -5.03
N ALA A 124 10.87 -6.20 -5.02
CA ALA A 124 11.66 -7.40 -5.23
C ALA A 124 12.32 -7.41 -6.61
N PHE A 125 11.61 -7.02 -7.67
CA PHE A 125 12.18 -6.95 -9.02
C PHE A 125 13.29 -5.90 -9.15
N PHE A 126 13.10 -4.71 -8.58
CA PHE A 126 14.06 -3.61 -8.68
C PHE A 126 15.16 -3.64 -7.61
N SER A 127 15.09 -4.53 -6.65
CA SER A 127 16.11 -4.68 -5.62
C SER A 127 17.40 -5.29 -6.20
N HIS A 128 18.50 -4.53 -6.18
CA HIS A 128 19.80 -4.99 -6.69
C HIS A 128 20.54 -5.91 -5.73
N TRP A 129 20.16 -5.92 -4.43
CA TRP A 129 20.83 -6.70 -3.39
C TRP A 129 20.17 -8.06 -3.12
N LEU A 130 18.98 -8.31 -3.69
CA LEU A 130 18.33 -9.61 -3.61
C LEU A 130 18.84 -10.53 -4.73
N GLU A 131 19.29 -11.71 -4.34
CA GLU A 131 19.61 -12.78 -5.28
C GLU A 131 18.37 -13.19 -6.08
N PRO A 132 18.52 -13.59 -7.36
CA PRO A 132 17.40 -13.92 -8.24
C PRO A 132 16.41 -14.93 -7.64
N TRP A 133 16.91 -15.98 -6.98
CA TRP A 133 16.05 -16.99 -6.37
C TRP A 133 15.22 -16.43 -5.20
N ARG A 134 15.77 -15.48 -4.44
CA ARG A 134 15.04 -14.79 -3.34
C ARG A 134 13.93 -13.90 -3.88
N LYS A 135 14.15 -13.22 -5.01
CA LYS A 135 13.11 -12.45 -5.70
C LYS A 135 11.95 -13.35 -6.09
N ASN A 136 12.25 -14.50 -6.71
CA ASN A 136 11.23 -15.46 -7.09
C ASN A 136 10.47 -16.02 -5.89
N LEU A 137 11.16 -16.26 -4.77
CA LEU A 137 10.53 -16.73 -3.54
C LEU A 137 9.56 -15.69 -2.96
N VAL A 138 9.95 -14.40 -2.94
CA VAL A 138 9.09 -13.29 -2.48
C VAL A 138 7.85 -13.19 -3.36
N VAL A 139 8.03 -13.21 -4.69
CA VAL A 139 6.92 -13.13 -5.65
C VAL A 139 5.99 -14.34 -5.47
N PHE A 140 6.54 -15.55 -5.36
CA PHE A 140 5.75 -16.77 -5.14
C PHE A 140 4.95 -16.71 -3.84
N ALA A 141 5.59 -16.33 -2.71
CA ALA A 141 4.92 -16.24 -1.41
C ALA A 141 3.76 -15.24 -1.41
N ILE A 142 3.95 -14.08 -2.09
CA ILE A 142 2.91 -13.06 -2.22
C ILE A 142 1.76 -13.56 -3.09
N THR A 143 2.08 -14.17 -4.23
CA THR A 143 1.06 -14.68 -5.17
C THR A 143 0.26 -15.82 -4.57
N ALA A 144 0.93 -16.76 -3.86
CA ALA A 144 0.26 -17.88 -3.19
C ALA A 144 -0.70 -17.45 -2.08
N LYS A 145 -0.50 -16.26 -1.49
CA LYS A 145 -1.41 -15.70 -0.48
C LYS A 145 -2.67 -15.08 -1.10
N LEU A 146 -2.62 -14.72 -2.39
CA LEU A 146 -3.73 -14.09 -3.10
C LEU A 146 -4.68 -15.09 -3.77
N LEU A 147 -4.25 -16.37 -3.86
CA LEU A 147 -5.05 -17.49 -4.36
C LEU A 147 -5.77 -18.18 -3.21
#